data_c5317f8057facfbb41b2b586854a84bd
#
_entry.id   c5317f8057facfbb41b2b586854a84bd
#
_cell.length_a   1.000
_cell.length_b   1.000
_cell.length_c   1.000
_cell.angle_alpha   90.00
_cell.angle_beta   90.00
_cell.angle_gamma   90.00
#
_symmetry.space_group_name_H-M   'P 1'
#
loop_
_entity.id
_entity.type
_entity.pdbx_description
1 polymer ?
#
loop_
_entity_poly.entity_id
_entity_poly.type
_entity_poly.pdbx_seq_one_letter_code
_entity_poly.pdbx_strand_id
1 'polypeptide(L)'
;IVALIGLTFSLSSCHTSAPRLNYKALAKASVRMGVDINMEDNHKLYIASAEWMGVRYRAGGDNKHGVDCSGLVSQLYKEVYNIRLARSTDGLLKESNKVSRRNLREGDLVFFTSRASKKKVAHVGIYLKNGKFIHASTSKGVIVSSLNEQYYTQYWLCGGRVK
;
A
#
# COMPACT_ATOMS: atom_id res chain seq x y z
N ILE A 1 -71.04 1.57 -14.35
CA ILE A 1 -70.01 0.59 -13.88
C ILE A 1 -68.65 1.24 -14.19
N VAL A 2 -68.00 1.80 -13.15
CA VAL A 2 -66.65 2.39 -13.28
C VAL A 2 -65.66 1.35 -12.76
N ALA A 3 -64.78 0.85 -13.62
CA ALA A 3 -63.71 -0.08 -13.22
C ALA A 3 -62.50 0.71 -12.75
N LEU A 4 -62.16 0.58 -11.44
CA LEU A 4 -60.90 1.10 -10.88
C LEU A 4 -59.77 0.12 -11.22
N ILE A 5 -58.82 0.54 -12.06
CA ILE A 5 -57.59 -0.20 -12.32
C ILE A 5 -56.57 0.23 -11.24
N GLY A 6 -56.31 -0.66 -10.29
CA GLY A 6 -55.27 -0.47 -9.28
C GLY A 6 -53.90 -0.71 -9.87
N LEU A 7 -53.07 0.33 -9.90
CA LEU A 7 -51.66 0.29 -10.32
C LEU A 7 -50.80 -0.11 -9.12
N THR A 8 -50.34 -1.37 -9.07
CA THR A 8 -49.45 -1.86 -8.04
C THR A 8 -48.00 -1.49 -8.39
N PHE A 9 -47.42 -0.52 -7.68
CA PHE A 9 -45.98 -0.17 -7.75
C PHE A 9 -45.20 -1.25 -6.97
N SER A 10 -44.47 -2.11 -7.68
CA SER A 10 -43.50 -3.02 -7.09
C SER A 10 -42.22 -2.25 -6.79
N LEU A 11 -41.98 -1.90 -5.53
CA LEU A 11 -40.68 -1.35 -5.08
C LEU A 11 -39.65 -2.48 -5.07
N SER A 12 -38.83 -2.56 -6.13
CA SER A 12 -37.67 -3.43 -6.18
C SER A 12 -36.58 -2.84 -5.29
N SER A 13 -36.49 -3.34 -4.04
CA SER A 13 -35.43 -2.97 -3.12
C SER A 13 -34.11 -3.62 -3.57
N CYS A 14 -33.24 -2.87 -4.23
CA CYS A 14 -31.85 -3.28 -4.45
C CYS A 14 -31.12 -3.30 -3.10
N HIS A 15 -31.05 -4.48 -2.48
CA HIS A 15 -30.18 -4.71 -1.32
C HIS A 15 -28.73 -4.76 -1.80
N THR A 16 -28.07 -3.61 -1.87
CA THR A 16 -26.62 -3.55 -1.90
C THR A 16 -26.11 -3.84 -0.50
N SER A 17 -25.77 -5.09 -0.21
CA SER A 17 -25.09 -5.44 1.03
C SER A 17 -23.75 -4.73 1.09
N ALA A 18 -23.57 -3.82 2.05
CA ALA A 18 -22.29 -3.20 2.33
C ALA A 18 -21.21 -4.28 2.51
N PRO A 19 -19.99 -4.09 1.97
CA PRO A 19 -18.93 -5.09 2.11
C PRO A 19 -18.68 -5.36 3.60
N ARG A 20 -18.89 -6.61 4.01
CA ARG A 20 -18.68 -7.02 5.41
C ARG A 20 -17.21 -6.81 5.78
N LEU A 21 -16.97 -5.92 6.72
CA LEU A 21 -15.64 -5.65 7.25
C LEU A 21 -15.06 -6.93 7.88
N ASN A 22 -13.88 -7.35 7.43
CA ASN A 22 -13.21 -8.53 7.95
C ASN A 22 -12.35 -8.15 9.18
N TYR A 23 -12.99 -7.94 10.32
CA TYR A 23 -12.34 -7.57 11.58
C TYR A 23 -11.23 -8.55 12.00
N LYS A 24 -11.41 -9.84 11.74
CA LYS A 24 -10.38 -10.85 12.05
C LYS A 24 -9.10 -10.66 11.22
N ALA A 25 -9.26 -10.39 9.92
CA ALA A 25 -8.12 -10.10 9.05
C ALA A 25 -7.42 -8.79 9.44
N LEU A 26 -8.17 -7.75 9.81
CA LEU A 26 -7.62 -6.47 10.28
C LEU A 26 -6.84 -6.61 11.58
N ALA A 27 -7.40 -7.32 12.57
CA ALA A 27 -6.71 -7.58 13.84
C ALA A 27 -5.40 -8.36 13.61
N LYS A 28 -5.43 -9.38 12.75
CA LYS A 28 -4.23 -10.15 12.37
C LYS A 28 -3.20 -9.25 11.67
N ALA A 29 -3.62 -8.38 10.76
CA ALA A 29 -2.75 -7.44 10.06
C ALA A 29 -2.11 -6.44 11.03
N SER A 30 -2.90 -5.85 11.93
CA SER A 30 -2.43 -4.93 12.97
C SER A 30 -1.33 -5.54 13.83
N VAL A 31 -1.56 -6.73 14.37
CA VAL A 31 -0.57 -7.45 15.18
C VAL A 31 0.69 -7.78 14.37
N ARG A 32 0.54 -8.33 13.15
CA ARG A 32 1.67 -8.76 12.32
C ARG A 32 2.56 -7.61 11.87
N MET A 33 1.97 -6.45 11.60
CA MET A 33 2.67 -5.26 11.12
C MET A 33 3.12 -4.32 12.26
N GLY A 34 2.58 -4.47 13.46
CA GLY A 34 2.81 -3.55 14.58
C GLY A 34 2.26 -2.14 14.28
N VAL A 35 1.09 -2.07 13.63
CA VAL A 35 0.43 -0.82 13.23
C VAL A 35 -1.02 -0.85 13.70
N ASP A 36 -1.46 0.16 14.42
CA ASP A 36 -2.88 0.32 14.78
C ASP A 36 -3.68 0.68 13.54
N ILE A 37 -4.69 -0.13 13.23
CA ILE A 37 -5.55 0.05 12.06
C ILE A 37 -6.92 0.52 12.55
N ASN A 38 -7.32 1.72 12.13
CA ASN A 38 -8.60 2.33 12.48
C ASN A 38 -9.65 2.13 11.38
N MET A 39 -10.88 2.51 11.65
CA MET A 39 -12.00 2.34 10.71
C MET A 39 -11.86 3.19 9.43
N GLU A 40 -11.18 4.33 9.52
CA GLU A 40 -10.95 5.27 8.42
C GLU A 40 -9.76 4.89 7.54
N ASP A 41 -8.94 3.92 7.98
CA ASP A 41 -7.74 3.50 7.27
C ASP A 41 -8.08 2.67 6.02
N ASN A 42 -7.15 2.58 5.08
CA ASN A 42 -7.27 1.74 3.91
C ASN A 42 -7.09 0.26 4.26
N HIS A 43 -8.14 -0.38 4.75
CA HIS A 43 -8.13 -1.78 5.23
C HIS A 43 -7.54 -2.76 4.20
N LYS A 44 -7.85 -2.55 2.91
CA LYS A 44 -7.34 -3.41 1.85
C LYS A 44 -5.81 -3.34 1.75
N LEU A 45 -5.24 -2.13 1.90
CA LEU A 45 -3.78 -1.95 1.91
C LEU A 45 -3.13 -2.68 3.08
N TYR A 46 -3.68 -2.57 4.29
CA TYR A 46 -3.08 -3.22 5.47
C TYR A 46 -3.19 -4.73 5.42
N ILE A 47 -4.35 -5.28 5.01
CA ILE A 47 -4.52 -6.73 4.89
C ILE A 47 -3.56 -7.30 3.85
N ALA A 48 -3.49 -6.70 2.65
CA ALA A 48 -2.56 -7.12 1.61
C ALA A 48 -1.10 -6.99 2.06
N SER A 49 -0.73 -5.86 2.68
CA SER A 49 0.61 -5.62 3.23
C SER A 49 1.00 -6.67 4.26
N ALA A 50 0.10 -7.03 5.17
CA ALA A 50 0.35 -8.04 6.19
C ALA A 50 0.65 -9.43 5.59
N GLU A 51 0.08 -9.77 4.45
CA GLU A 51 0.36 -11.02 3.75
C GLU A 51 1.77 -11.08 3.14
N TRP A 52 2.38 -9.92 2.87
CA TRP A 52 3.75 -9.83 2.37
C TRP A 52 4.80 -9.82 3.49
N MET A 53 4.44 -9.55 4.73
CA MET A 53 5.38 -9.50 5.86
C MET A 53 6.24 -10.76 5.94
N GLY A 54 7.57 -10.58 6.06
CA GLY A 54 8.55 -11.66 6.18
C GLY A 54 8.93 -12.34 4.87
N VAL A 55 8.35 -11.97 3.71
CA VAL A 55 8.82 -12.46 2.41
C VAL A 55 10.27 -12.02 2.23
N ARG A 56 11.16 -12.97 1.91
CA ARG A 56 12.61 -12.70 1.75
C ARG A 56 12.89 -11.73 0.60
N TYR A 57 13.95 -10.96 0.73
CA TYR A 57 14.44 -10.13 -0.36
C TYR A 57 15.04 -10.99 -1.47
N ARG A 58 14.71 -10.66 -2.71
CA ARG A 58 15.33 -11.21 -3.92
C ARG A 58 15.39 -10.14 -5.00
N ALA A 59 16.60 -9.79 -5.43
CA ALA A 59 16.78 -8.83 -6.52
C ALA A 59 16.01 -9.28 -7.77
N GLY A 60 15.24 -8.39 -8.38
CA GLY A 60 14.35 -8.70 -9.51
C GLY A 60 13.13 -9.54 -9.15
N GLY A 61 12.95 -9.92 -7.89
CA GLY A 61 11.81 -10.72 -7.44
C GLY A 61 10.50 -9.91 -7.35
N ASP A 62 9.38 -10.59 -7.61
CA ASP A 62 8.04 -9.98 -7.65
C ASP A 62 6.92 -10.90 -7.11
N ASN A 63 7.27 -11.90 -6.31
CA ASN A 63 6.33 -12.88 -5.80
C ASN A 63 6.66 -13.31 -4.36
N LYS A 64 5.83 -14.17 -3.76
CA LYS A 64 5.98 -14.65 -2.37
C LYS A 64 7.21 -15.55 -2.13
N HIS A 65 7.88 -16.03 -3.18
CA HIS A 65 9.16 -16.76 -3.04
C HIS A 65 10.37 -15.81 -2.95
N GLY A 66 10.17 -14.52 -3.19
CA GLY A 66 11.16 -13.46 -3.04
C GLY A 66 10.78 -12.22 -3.83
N VAL A 67 11.01 -11.06 -3.22
CA VAL A 67 10.59 -9.78 -3.76
C VAL A 67 11.65 -8.70 -3.52
N ASP A 68 11.86 -7.80 -4.49
CA ASP A 68 12.62 -6.57 -4.26
C ASP A 68 11.69 -5.38 -3.93
N CYS A 69 12.28 -4.23 -3.64
CA CYS A 69 11.52 -3.05 -3.19
C CYS A 69 10.49 -2.57 -4.22
N SER A 70 10.86 -2.46 -5.50
CA SER A 70 9.94 -2.04 -6.56
C SER A 70 8.93 -3.14 -6.93
N GLY A 71 9.31 -4.42 -6.79
CA GLY A 71 8.41 -5.55 -6.95
C GLY A 71 7.30 -5.56 -5.92
N LEU A 72 7.64 -5.36 -4.65
CA LEU A 72 6.64 -5.27 -3.59
C LEU A 72 5.64 -4.14 -3.85
N VAL A 73 6.13 -2.95 -4.21
CA VAL A 73 5.29 -1.80 -4.54
C VAL A 73 4.36 -2.13 -5.70
N SER A 74 4.88 -2.68 -6.82
CA SER A 74 4.09 -3.00 -8.00
C SER A 74 3.02 -4.06 -7.70
N GLN A 75 3.33 -5.08 -6.90
CA GLN A 75 2.37 -6.12 -6.53
C GLN A 75 1.28 -5.59 -5.60
N LEU A 76 1.64 -4.82 -4.57
CA LEU A 76 0.66 -4.22 -3.67
C LEU A 76 -0.26 -3.23 -4.40
N TYR A 77 0.27 -2.41 -5.31
CA TYR A 77 -0.55 -1.50 -6.10
C TYR A 77 -1.51 -2.23 -7.03
N LYS A 78 -1.06 -3.30 -7.67
CA LYS A 78 -1.92 -4.16 -8.50
C LYS A 78 -3.04 -4.81 -7.66
N GLU A 79 -2.70 -5.33 -6.48
CA GLU A 79 -3.63 -6.05 -5.61
C GLU A 79 -4.66 -5.10 -4.97
N VAL A 80 -4.20 -3.96 -4.45
CA VAL A 80 -5.03 -3.05 -3.65
C VAL A 80 -5.84 -2.10 -4.53
N TYR A 81 -5.20 -1.51 -5.55
CA TYR A 81 -5.77 -0.42 -6.36
C TYR A 81 -6.09 -0.84 -7.79
N ASN A 82 -5.72 -2.07 -8.20
CA ASN A 82 -5.79 -2.54 -9.59
C ASN A 82 -5.00 -1.66 -10.58
N ILE A 83 -3.90 -1.05 -10.10
CA ILE A 83 -3.00 -0.19 -10.87
C ILE A 83 -1.70 -0.95 -11.15
N ARG A 84 -1.29 -1.00 -12.41
CA ARG A 84 0.01 -1.55 -12.82
C ARG A 84 1.04 -0.42 -12.85
N LEU A 85 2.09 -0.57 -12.06
CA LEU A 85 3.19 0.39 -11.96
C LEU A 85 4.48 -0.15 -12.59
N ALA A 86 5.38 0.78 -12.91
CA ALA A 86 6.73 0.46 -13.37
C ALA A 86 7.45 -0.48 -12.39
N ARG A 87 8.30 -1.35 -12.95
CA ARG A 87 9.02 -2.38 -12.19
C ARG A 87 10.39 -1.91 -11.68
N SER A 88 10.70 -0.63 -11.82
CA SER A 88 11.95 -0.03 -11.35
C SER A 88 11.68 1.18 -10.46
N THR A 89 12.58 1.46 -9.51
CA THR A 89 12.48 2.64 -8.62
C THR A 89 12.45 3.95 -9.39
N ASP A 90 13.25 4.07 -10.46
CA ASP A 90 13.25 5.28 -11.31
C ASP A 90 11.95 5.44 -12.09
N GLY A 91 11.37 4.33 -12.58
CA GLY A 91 10.05 4.33 -13.24
C GLY A 91 8.96 4.75 -12.28
N LEU A 92 8.92 4.17 -11.08
CA LEU A 92 7.96 4.52 -10.02
C LEU A 92 8.04 6.01 -9.65
N LEU A 93 9.26 6.57 -9.57
CA LEU A 93 9.43 8.00 -9.30
C LEU A 93 8.86 8.88 -10.43
N LYS A 94 9.05 8.48 -11.70
CA LYS A 94 8.51 9.20 -12.87
C LYS A 94 6.97 9.15 -12.95
N GLU A 95 6.37 8.05 -12.51
CA GLU A 95 4.91 7.84 -12.45
C GLU A 95 4.26 8.57 -11.26
N SER A 96 5.04 9.20 -10.39
CA SER A 96 4.56 9.83 -9.18
C SER A 96 4.72 11.35 -9.20
N ASN A 97 3.73 12.06 -8.65
CA ASN A 97 3.85 13.47 -8.26
C ASN A 97 4.58 13.57 -6.92
N LYS A 98 5.58 14.44 -6.83
CA LYS A 98 6.35 14.62 -5.59
C LYS A 98 5.46 15.11 -4.45
N VAL A 99 5.64 14.51 -3.28
CA VAL A 99 4.94 14.86 -2.04
C VAL A 99 5.98 15.13 -0.95
N SER A 100 5.79 16.18 -0.17
CA SER A 100 6.62 16.45 1.00
C SER A 100 6.31 15.44 2.11
N ARG A 101 7.29 15.18 2.99
CA ARG A 101 7.15 14.21 4.09
C ARG A 101 5.93 14.50 4.99
N ARG A 102 5.62 15.77 5.26
CA ARG A 102 4.47 16.19 6.09
C ARG A 102 3.10 15.97 5.43
N ASN A 103 3.08 15.84 4.10
CA ASN A 103 1.85 15.69 3.30
C ASN A 103 1.61 14.26 2.84
N LEU A 104 2.40 13.29 3.36
CA LEU A 104 2.23 11.88 3.06
C LEU A 104 0.86 11.37 3.53
N ARG A 105 0.26 10.53 2.68
CA ARG A 105 -0.99 9.81 2.94
C ARG A 105 -0.79 8.33 2.71
N GLU A 106 -1.64 7.50 3.29
CA GLU A 106 -1.65 6.06 3.04
C GLU A 106 -1.63 5.73 1.54
N GLY A 107 -0.77 4.81 1.17
CA GLY A 107 -0.55 4.44 -0.22
C GLY A 107 0.51 5.27 -0.94
N ASP A 108 0.87 6.48 -0.49
CA ASP A 108 1.95 7.24 -1.12
C ASP A 108 3.27 6.42 -1.10
N LEU A 109 4.06 6.58 -2.14
CA LEU A 109 5.39 5.99 -2.21
C LEU A 109 6.38 6.82 -1.39
N VAL A 110 7.36 6.16 -0.80
CA VAL A 110 8.48 6.81 -0.10
C VAL A 110 9.77 6.38 -0.74
N PHE A 111 10.57 7.34 -1.19
CA PHE A 111 11.80 7.12 -1.96
C PHE A 111 13.02 7.51 -1.15
N PHE A 112 14.07 6.72 -1.29
CA PHE A 112 15.33 6.92 -0.58
C PHE A 112 16.52 6.81 -1.54
N THR A 113 17.58 7.57 -1.25
CA THR A 113 18.91 7.40 -1.83
C THR A 113 19.68 6.32 -1.07
N SER A 114 20.94 6.08 -1.43
CA SER A 114 21.85 5.22 -0.70
C SER A 114 23.28 5.67 -0.91
N ARG A 115 24.12 5.54 0.13
CA ARG A 115 25.56 5.80 0.02
C ARG A 115 26.25 4.84 -0.97
N ALA A 116 25.78 3.59 -1.03
CA ALA A 116 26.37 2.54 -1.87
C ALA A 116 25.89 2.58 -3.34
N SER A 117 24.83 3.31 -3.64
CA SER A 117 24.25 3.35 -4.98
C SER A 117 24.56 4.68 -5.69
N LYS A 118 25.04 4.60 -6.92
CA LYS A 118 25.19 5.77 -7.81
C LYS A 118 23.82 6.25 -8.37
N LYS A 119 22.76 5.47 -8.19
CA LYS A 119 21.42 5.82 -8.65
C LYS A 119 20.83 6.92 -7.77
N LYS A 120 20.11 7.84 -8.39
CA LYS A 120 19.38 8.91 -7.69
C LYS A 120 18.35 8.34 -6.72
N VAL A 121 17.68 7.24 -7.11
CA VAL A 121 16.72 6.50 -6.29
C VAL A 121 17.24 5.09 -6.08
N ALA A 122 17.56 4.74 -4.84
CA ALA A 122 18.09 3.43 -4.48
C ALA A 122 17.05 2.49 -3.88
N HIS A 123 16.00 3.03 -3.27
CA HIS A 123 15.00 2.25 -2.54
C HIS A 123 13.64 2.92 -2.54
N VAL A 124 12.59 2.11 -2.40
CA VAL A 124 11.19 2.54 -2.35
C VAL A 124 10.38 1.68 -1.37
N GLY A 125 9.38 2.28 -0.75
CA GLY A 125 8.36 1.61 0.05
C GLY A 125 7.00 2.28 -0.14
N ILE A 126 5.98 1.77 0.54
CA ILE A 126 4.62 2.35 0.60
C ILE A 126 4.37 2.90 1.99
N TYR A 127 4.04 4.18 2.06
CA TYR A 127 3.66 4.84 3.30
C TYR A 127 2.33 4.27 3.83
N LEU A 128 2.30 4.04 5.11
CA LEU A 128 1.11 3.59 5.85
C LEU A 128 0.54 4.77 6.62
N LYS A 129 0.90 4.92 7.87
CA LYS A 129 0.49 6.03 8.75
C LYS A 129 1.52 6.27 9.86
N ASN A 130 1.44 7.41 10.51
CA ASN A 130 2.27 7.76 11.70
C ASN A 130 3.78 7.58 11.45
N GLY A 131 4.25 7.95 10.25
CA GLY A 131 5.64 7.80 9.88
C GLY A 131 6.08 6.37 9.57
N LYS A 132 5.18 5.38 9.56
CA LYS A 132 5.48 3.98 9.22
C LYS A 132 5.28 3.72 7.72
N PHE A 133 6.09 2.83 7.17
CA PHE A 133 6.00 2.40 5.77
C PHE A 133 6.43 0.94 5.63
N ILE A 134 5.87 0.24 4.65
CA ILE A 134 6.23 -1.13 4.30
C ILE A 134 7.22 -1.14 3.13
N HIS A 135 8.25 -1.98 3.20
CA HIS A 135 9.25 -2.12 2.15
C HIS A 135 9.94 -3.49 2.20
N ALA A 136 10.64 -3.87 1.13
CA ALA A 136 11.48 -5.06 1.08
C ALA A 136 12.93 -4.68 1.45
N SER A 137 13.31 -4.95 2.71
CA SER A 137 14.68 -4.77 3.21
C SER A 137 15.59 -5.87 2.64
N THR A 138 16.80 -5.51 2.21
CA THR A 138 17.77 -6.48 1.69
C THR A 138 18.23 -7.51 2.70
N SER A 139 18.23 -7.16 4.00
CA SER A 139 18.70 -8.02 5.08
C SER A 139 17.58 -8.72 5.86
N LYS A 140 16.37 -8.13 5.90
CA LYS A 140 15.26 -8.60 6.75
C LYS A 140 14.03 -9.07 5.96
N GLY A 141 14.04 -8.92 4.62
CA GLY A 141 12.87 -9.16 3.80
C GLY A 141 11.81 -8.07 3.97
N VAL A 142 10.55 -8.40 3.74
CA VAL A 142 9.45 -7.43 3.86
C VAL A 142 9.14 -7.12 5.31
N ILE A 143 9.31 -5.86 5.68
CA ILE A 143 9.09 -5.32 7.04
C ILE A 143 8.38 -3.97 6.99
N VAL A 144 7.85 -3.56 8.13
CA VAL A 144 7.45 -2.19 8.41
C VAL A 144 8.59 -1.48 9.14
N SER A 145 8.96 -0.30 8.68
CA SER A 145 9.96 0.58 9.30
C SER A 145 9.38 1.97 9.56
N SER A 146 10.10 2.78 10.35
CA SER A 146 9.74 4.16 10.62
C SER A 146 10.61 5.13 9.81
N LEU A 147 9.98 6.15 9.22
CA LEU A 147 10.70 7.28 8.60
C LEU A 147 11.59 8.03 9.60
N ASN A 148 11.34 7.87 10.92
CA ASN A 148 12.13 8.49 11.98
C ASN A 148 13.40 7.70 12.34
N GLU A 149 13.58 6.48 11.83
CA GLU A 149 14.84 5.76 11.97
C GLU A 149 15.98 6.53 11.29
N GLN A 150 17.14 6.59 11.94
CA GLN A 150 18.31 7.36 11.49
C GLN A 150 18.64 7.12 10.01
N TYR A 151 18.67 5.86 9.60
CA TYR A 151 18.94 5.49 8.21
C TYR A 151 17.96 6.14 7.23
N TYR A 152 16.65 6.03 7.46
CA TYR A 152 15.64 6.57 6.55
C TYR A 152 15.54 8.08 6.59
N THR A 153 15.85 8.71 7.73
CA THR A 153 15.97 10.16 7.83
C THR A 153 17.15 10.68 7.00
N GLN A 154 18.30 10.01 7.10
CA GLN A 154 19.52 10.39 6.39
C GLN A 154 19.39 10.24 4.87
N TYR A 155 18.74 9.17 4.40
CA TYR A 155 18.63 8.85 2.97
C TYR A 155 17.29 9.23 2.35
N TRP A 156 16.45 9.98 3.05
CA TRP A 156 15.19 10.47 2.52
C TRP A 156 15.39 11.28 1.23
N LEU A 157 14.67 10.93 0.16
CA LEU A 157 14.66 11.66 -1.09
C LEU A 157 13.37 12.49 -1.24
N CYS A 158 12.23 11.83 -1.29
CA CYS A 158 10.90 12.46 -1.39
C CYS A 158 9.79 11.43 -1.17
N GLY A 159 8.57 11.91 -0.95
CA GLY A 159 7.36 11.14 -1.18
C GLY A 159 6.92 11.21 -2.63
N GLY A 160 6.06 10.28 -3.06
CA GLY A 160 5.47 10.24 -4.39
C GLY A 160 4.04 9.76 -4.35
N ARG A 161 3.12 10.54 -4.89
CA ARG A 161 1.73 10.11 -5.10
C ARG A 161 1.56 9.66 -6.52
N VAL A 162 1.13 8.42 -6.71
CA VAL A 162 0.85 7.85 -8.03
C VAL A 162 -0.21 8.70 -8.73
N LYS A 163 -0.01 8.95 -10.02
CA LYS A 163 -0.87 9.79 -10.88
C LYS A 163 -2.18 9.10 -11.21
#